data_7660f6138d8afd8473f3f349bd082dc4
#
_entry.id   7660f6138d8afd8473f3f349bd082dc4
#
_cell.length_a   1.000
_cell.length_b   1.000
_cell.length_c   1.000
_cell.angle_alpha   90.00
_cell.angle_beta   90.00
_cell.angle_gamma   90.00
#
_symmetry.space_group_name_H-M   'P 1'
#
loop_
_entity.id
_entity.type
_entity.pdbx_description
1 polymer ?
#
loop_
_entity_poly.entity_id
_entity_poly.type
_entity_poly.pdbx_seq_one_letter_code
_entity_poly.pdbx_strand_id
1 'polypeptide(L)'
;MLDVYQIIALITGANIIVLIICAILMKKYLTKKIMFPKTRLIRGAGVSNDDLDINNSIFLHMTDGIIAFDRDGKIVLINPAAQKMMNVLPEDTDFDDIFGKLHLNINLEKIIYLENWTKTEERFQIEDKFVNAYFAPFKKENDRTVGVIVVLQDITEHVKLDNMRKEFIADVSHELKTPITSIMGYADTLLEEEYDKETQSKFLSVIASEARRMAKLVTDLLTLSRNDSNSNTVKKEQFDLGELVKKCQDKLAIEIKKKNHEMKSFVTADVPLVYADKDDIERVVLNILTNSIKYTKEGGEIKIYVGFVYNDAYIKIFDNGIGIPESELSRIFERFYRVDKARTRQMGGTGLGLSIAKEILDKNNGTIDIKSEKGKGTEVVIRIPTK
;
A
#
# COMPACT_ATOMS: atom_id res chain seq x y z
N MET A 1 -34.86 -17.92 0.52
CA MET A 1 -33.43 -17.55 0.51
C MET A 1 -33.00 -17.52 -0.95
N LEU A 2 -32.63 -16.35 -1.46
CA LEU A 2 -32.09 -16.25 -2.83
C LEU A 2 -30.73 -16.94 -2.84
N ASP A 3 -30.52 -17.77 -3.88
CA ASP A 3 -29.26 -18.49 -4.08
C ASP A 3 -28.12 -17.50 -4.34
N VAL A 4 -26.92 -17.80 -3.84
CA VAL A 4 -25.73 -16.93 -3.95
C VAL A 4 -25.49 -16.46 -5.40
N TYR A 5 -25.77 -17.32 -6.37
CA TYR A 5 -25.71 -16.99 -7.81
C TYR A 5 -26.74 -15.93 -8.23
N GLN A 6 -27.93 -15.94 -7.65
CA GLN A 6 -28.96 -14.93 -7.92
C GLN A 6 -28.58 -13.57 -7.32
N ILE A 7 -27.95 -13.54 -6.16
CA ILE A 7 -27.45 -12.30 -5.53
C ILE A 7 -26.30 -11.71 -6.36
N ILE A 8 -25.35 -12.54 -6.81
CA ILE A 8 -24.25 -12.11 -7.66
C ILE A 8 -24.77 -11.58 -9.02
N ALA A 9 -25.75 -12.26 -9.62
CA ALA A 9 -26.39 -11.81 -10.86
C ALA A 9 -27.14 -10.48 -10.69
N LEU A 10 -27.76 -10.26 -9.53
CA LEU A 10 -28.47 -9.01 -9.22
C LEU A 10 -27.50 -7.84 -9.00
N ILE A 11 -26.37 -8.08 -8.31
CA ILE A 11 -25.31 -7.08 -8.08
C ILE A 11 -24.58 -6.74 -9.39
N THR A 12 -24.27 -7.73 -10.22
CA THR A 12 -23.65 -7.48 -11.54
C THR A 12 -24.61 -6.77 -12.48
N GLY A 13 -25.90 -7.13 -12.49
CA GLY A 13 -26.95 -6.45 -13.25
C GLY A 13 -27.11 -4.97 -12.81
N ALA A 14 -27.13 -4.70 -11.51
CA ALA A 14 -27.21 -3.36 -10.96
C ALA A 14 -25.99 -2.50 -11.35
N ASN A 15 -24.77 -3.06 -11.29
CA ASN A 15 -23.55 -2.37 -11.70
C ASN A 15 -23.54 -2.06 -13.21
N ILE A 16 -24.03 -2.96 -14.05
CA ILE A 16 -24.17 -2.74 -15.49
C ILE A 16 -25.17 -1.60 -15.77
N ILE A 17 -26.29 -1.56 -15.05
CA ILE A 17 -27.30 -0.50 -15.19
C ILE A 17 -26.72 0.85 -14.77
N VAL A 18 -25.96 0.91 -13.66
CA VAL A 18 -25.27 2.13 -13.22
C VAL A 18 -24.25 2.60 -14.24
N LEU A 19 -23.46 1.69 -14.82
CA LEU A 19 -22.50 2.01 -15.88
C LEU A 19 -23.20 2.53 -17.14
N ILE A 20 -24.34 1.96 -17.53
CA ILE A 20 -25.15 2.42 -18.67
C ILE A 20 -25.73 3.80 -18.39
N ILE A 21 -26.25 4.03 -17.18
CA ILE A 21 -26.77 5.34 -16.77
C ILE A 21 -25.66 6.37 -16.74
N CYS A 22 -24.50 6.07 -16.19
CA CYS A 22 -23.30 6.93 -16.22
C CYS A 22 -22.84 7.23 -17.66
N ALA A 23 -22.83 6.21 -18.54
CA ALA A 23 -22.48 6.39 -19.94
C ALA A 23 -23.51 7.26 -20.68
N ILE A 24 -24.82 7.10 -20.40
CA ILE A 24 -25.88 7.93 -20.98
C ILE A 24 -25.83 9.35 -20.44
N LEU A 25 -25.60 9.54 -19.14
CA LEU A 25 -25.42 10.85 -18.51
C LEU A 25 -24.16 11.54 -19.02
N MET A 26 -23.06 10.82 -19.14
CA MET A 26 -21.82 11.32 -19.73
C MET A 26 -22.00 11.66 -21.22
N LYS A 27 -22.68 10.81 -21.99
CA LYS A 27 -23.03 11.09 -23.38
C LYS A 27 -23.92 12.33 -23.48
N LYS A 28 -24.94 12.46 -22.61
CA LYS A 28 -25.84 13.63 -22.57
C LYS A 28 -25.16 14.91 -22.08
N TYR A 29 -24.17 14.79 -21.17
CA TYR A 29 -23.37 15.90 -20.69
C TYR A 29 -22.33 16.35 -21.72
N LEU A 30 -21.63 15.40 -22.36
CA LEU A 30 -20.66 15.67 -23.41
C LEU A 30 -21.30 16.16 -24.72
N THR A 31 -22.48 15.63 -25.11
CA THR A 31 -23.19 16.12 -26.30
C THR A 31 -23.86 17.48 -26.08
N LYS A 32 -24.11 17.87 -24.84
CA LYS A 32 -24.75 19.17 -24.55
C LYS A 32 -23.77 20.32 -24.30
N LYS A 33 -22.45 20.09 -24.10
CA LYS A 33 -21.56 21.17 -23.62
C LYS A 33 -20.06 21.01 -23.88
N ILE A 34 -19.63 20.44 -25.02
CA ILE A 34 -18.25 20.65 -25.45
C ILE A 34 -18.25 21.71 -26.52
N MET A 35 -18.44 22.93 -26.09
CA MET A 35 -18.19 24.11 -26.91
C MET A 35 -16.77 24.56 -26.60
N PHE A 36 -15.83 24.19 -27.45
CA PHE A 36 -14.45 24.64 -27.36
C PHE A 36 -14.34 26.16 -27.52
N PRO A 37 -13.63 26.85 -26.65
CA PRO A 37 -13.36 28.26 -26.91
C PRO A 37 -12.40 28.37 -28.08
N LYS A 38 -12.87 28.89 -29.19
CA LYS A 38 -12.00 29.39 -30.26
C LYS A 38 -11.20 30.55 -29.72
N THR A 39 -9.89 30.43 -29.72
CA THR A 39 -8.96 31.54 -29.71
C THR A 39 -8.98 32.29 -31.07
N ARG A 40 -10.15 32.54 -31.61
CA ARG A 40 -10.46 33.57 -32.61
C ARG A 40 -11.97 33.66 -32.76
N LEU A 41 -12.49 34.77 -32.27
CA LEU A 41 -13.76 35.44 -32.57
C LEU A 41 -14.62 34.78 -33.66
N ILE A 42 -15.73 34.13 -33.23
CA ILE A 42 -17.00 34.24 -33.95
C ILE A 42 -18.05 34.67 -32.90
N ARG A 43 -18.46 35.92 -33.00
CA ARG A 43 -19.66 36.44 -32.33
C ARG A 43 -20.86 35.67 -32.88
N GLY A 44 -21.47 34.86 -32.02
CA GLY A 44 -22.75 34.21 -32.26
C GLY A 44 -23.48 34.13 -30.92
N ALA A 45 -24.65 34.71 -30.87
CA ALA A 45 -25.47 35.04 -29.73
C ALA A 45 -25.60 33.96 -28.64
N GLY A 46 -25.44 34.34 -27.36
CA GLY A 46 -26.10 33.70 -26.24
C GLY A 46 -25.29 32.94 -25.21
N VAL A 47 -23.96 33.04 -25.18
CA VAL A 47 -23.14 32.49 -24.07
C VAL A 47 -22.66 33.65 -23.22
N SER A 48 -22.97 33.63 -21.92
CA SER A 48 -22.47 34.67 -21.01
C SER A 48 -20.95 34.52 -20.85
N ASN A 49 -20.24 35.64 -20.64
CA ASN A 49 -18.80 35.63 -20.37
C ASN A 49 -18.47 34.75 -19.16
N ASP A 50 -19.35 34.69 -18.17
CA ASP A 50 -19.21 33.88 -16.96
C ASP A 50 -19.16 32.38 -17.27
N ASP A 51 -19.92 31.86 -18.23
CA ASP A 51 -19.88 30.44 -18.65
C ASP A 51 -18.56 30.08 -19.35
N LEU A 52 -17.96 31.01 -20.08
CA LEU A 52 -16.65 30.83 -20.73
C LEU A 52 -15.52 30.82 -19.70
N ASP A 53 -15.60 31.66 -18.69
CA ASP A 53 -14.60 31.74 -17.61
C ASP A 53 -14.64 30.50 -16.73
N ILE A 54 -15.82 29.96 -16.44
CA ILE A 54 -15.98 28.71 -15.68
C ILE A 54 -15.40 27.52 -16.48
N ASN A 55 -15.72 27.40 -17.76
CA ASN A 55 -15.20 26.31 -18.59
C ASN A 55 -13.68 26.38 -18.75
N ASN A 56 -13.11 27.57 -18.91
CA ASN A 56 -11.66 27.76 -18.93
C ASN A 56 -11.03 27.43 -17.58
N SER A 57 -11.64 27.83 -16.48
CA SER A 57 -11.15 27.51 -15.14
C SER A 57 -11.16 26.00 -14.89
N ILE A 58 -12.22 25.28 -15.23
CA ILE A 58 -12.29 23.82 -15.13
C ILE A 58 -11.18 23.18 -15.95
N PHE A 59 -11.00 23.57 -17.20
CA PHE A 59 -9.99 23.03 -18.10
C PHE A 59 -8.56 23.26 -17.58
N LEU A 60 -8.27 24.41 -17.00
CA LEU A 60 -6.97 24.76 -16.45
C LEU A 60 -6.64 24.03 -15.14
N HIS A 61 -7.66 23.67 -14.34
CA HIS A 61 -7.50 23.05 -13.03
C HIS A 61 -7.81 21.54 -13.01
N MET A 62 -8.14 20.94 -14.17
CA MET A 62 -8.30 19.48 -14.26
C MET A 62 -6.99 18.77 -13.94
N THR A 63 -7.10 17.67 -13.19
CA THR A 63 -5.98 16.78 -12.87
C THR A 63 -5.63 15.87 -14.05
N ASP A 64 -6.63 15.51 -14.86
CA ASP A 64 -6.42 14.73 -16.08
C ASP A 64 -5.89 15.61 -17.20
N GLY A 65 -4.92 15.10 -17.96
CA GLY A 65 -4.38 15.76 -19.12
C GLY A 65 -5.36 15.70 -20.30
N ILE A 66 -5.54 16.80 -21.01
CA ILE A 66 -6.34 16.84 -22.24
C ILE A 66 -5.51 17.44 -23.35
N ILE A 67 -5.42 16.72 -24.49
CA ILE A 67 -4.83 17.22 -25.73
C ILE A 67 -5.85 17.01 -26.84
N ALA A 68 -6.11 18.04 -27.64
CA ALA A 68 -6.91 17.92 -28.86
C ALA A 68 -6.02 18.19 -30.08
N PHE A 69 -6.12 17.32 -31.05
CA PHE A 69 -5.43 17.40 -32.34
C PHE A 69 -6.43 17.64 -33.48
N ASP A 70 -6.04 18.39 -34.48
CA ASP A 70 -6.79 18.46 -35.72
C ASP A 70 -6.59 17.20 -36.60
N ARG A 71 -7.12 17.22 -37.82
CA ARG A 71 -6.98 16.11 -38.76
C ARG A 71 -5.56 15.92 -39.28
N ASP A 72 -4.76 16.96 -39.24
CA ASP A 72 -3.37 16.96 -39.68
C ASP A 72 -2.40 16.63 -38.55
N GLY A 73 -2.93 16.28 -37.37
CA GLY A 73 -2.15 15.90 -36.17
C GLY A 73 -1.62 17.09 -35.37
N LYS A 74 -1.96 18.31 -35.72
CA LYS A 74 -1.49 19.48 -34.97
C LYS A 74 -2.27 19.71 -33.69
N ILE A 75 -1.60 20.13 -32.63
CA ILE A 75 -2.24 20.47 -31.36
C ILE A 75 -3.14 21.67 -31.53
N VAL A 76 -4.44 21.51 -31.26
CA VAL A 76 -5.45 22.57 -31.23
C VAL A 76 -5.68 23.05 -29.81
N LEU A 77 -5.55 22.17 -28.83
CA LEU A 77 -5.81 22.46 -27.43
C LEU A 77 -4.99 21.54 -26.53
N ILE A 78 -4.40 22.08 -25.49
CA ILE A 78 -3.67 21.33 -24.47
C ILE A 78 -3.85 22.01 -23.12
N ASN A 79 -4.15 21.24 -22.06
CA ASN A 79 -4.24 21.79 -20.72
C ASN A 79 -2.92 21.67 -19.96
N PRO A 80 -2.72 22.41 -18.85
CA PRO A 80 -1.50 22.37 -18.05
C PRO A 80 -1.15 20.97 -17.50
N ALA A 81 -2.16 20.16 -17.17
CA ALA A 81 -1.94 18.80 -16.70
C ALA A 81 -1.29 17.92 -17.79
N ALA A 82 -1.77 17.98 -19.03
CA ALA A 82 -1.17 17.25 -20.14
C ALA A 82 0.25 17.73 -20.43
N GLN A 83 0.50 19.04 -20.43
CA GLN A 83 1.85 19.60 -20.62
C GLN A 83 2.83 19.04 -19.56
N LYS A 84 2.39 19.00 -18.29
CA LYS A 84 3.21 18.49 -17.18
C LYS A 84 3.40 16.97 -17.22
N MET A 85 2.37 16.21 -17.67
CA MET A 85 2.47 14.74 -17.78
C MET A 85 3.38 14.31 -18.91
N MET A 86 3.25 14.95 -20.06
CA MET A 86 3.94 14.57 -21.29
C MET A 86 5.27 15.30 -21.48
N ASN A 87 5.57 16.29 -20.65
CA ASN A 87 6.73 17.19 -20.80
C ASN A 87 6.79 17.84 -22.20
N VAL A 88 5.65 18.25 -22.74
CA VAL A 88 5.47 18.76 -24.11
C VAL A 88 5.17 20.25 -24.10
N LEU A 89 5.81 21.00 -24.98
CA LEU A 89 5.51 22.39 -25.27
C LEU A 89 4.63 22.49 -26.54
N PRO A 90 3.65 23.42 -26.57
CA PRO A 90 2.61 23.45 -27.62
C PRO A 90 3.10 23.85 -29.01
N GLU A 91 4.30 24.40 -29.15
CA GLU A 91 4.65 25.21 -30.31
C GLU A 91 5.18 24.46 -31.53
N ASP A 92 5.68 23.20 -31.37
CA ASP A 92 6.32 22.47 -32.45
C ASP A 92 6.07 20.95 -32.47
N THR A 93 4.99 20.45 -31.84
CA THR A 93 4.79 19.03 -31.67
C THR A 93 3.48 18.59 -32.33
N ASP A 94 3.52 17.56 -33.14
CA ASP A 94 2.36 16.89 -33.70
C ASP A 94 2.02 15.58 -32.99
N PHE A 95 0.95 14.93 -33.39
CA PHE A 95 0.49 13.66 -32.82
C PHE A 95 1.57 12.56 -32.90
N ASP A 96 2.25 12.45 -34.05
CA ASP A 96 3.24 11.41 -34.28
C ASP A 96 4.54 11.71 -33.51
N ASP A 97 4.90 12.98 -33.32
CA ASP A 97 6.03 13.38 -32.48
C ASP A 97 5.83 12.99 -31.02
N ILE A 98 4.60 13.08 -30.51
CA ILE A 98 4.28 12.75 -29.13
C ILE A 98 4.15 11.23 -28.94
N PHE A 99 3.29 10.60 -29.73
CA PHE A 99 2.91 9.21 -29.51
C PHE A 99 3.76 8.21 -30.31
N GLY A 100 4.36 8.61 -31.41
CA GLY A 100 5.30 7.79 -32.19
C GLY A 100 6.57 7.45 -31.40
N LYS A 101 7.10 8.39 -30.62
CA LYS A 101 8.26 8.15 -29.73
C LYS A 101 7.98 7.15 -28.61
N LEU A 102 6.73 6.96 -28.25
CA LEU A 102 6.29 6.01 -27.21
C LEU A 102 6.08 4.60 -27.76
N HIS A 103 6.37 4.35 -29.05
CA HIS A 103 6.18 3.07 -29.72
C HIS A 103 4.75 2.50 -29.57
N LEU A 104 3.76 3.38 -29.44
CA LEU A 104 2.36 2.98 -29.33
C LEU A 104 1.86 2.58 -30.72
N ASN A 105 1.12 1.48 -30.80
CA ASN A 105 0.54 1.03 -32.07
C ASN A 105 -0.73 1.83 -32.43
N ILE A 106 -0.62 3.15 -32.37
CA ILE A 106 -1.72 4.08 -32.58
C ILE A 106 -1.45 4.86 -33.87
N ASN A 107 -2.47 4.95 -34.71
CA ASN A 107 -2.44 5.75 -35.92
C ASN A 107 -3.58 6.75 -35.89
N LEU A 108 -3.27 8.05 -36.07
CA LEU A 108 -4.23 9.13 -36.07
C LEU A 108 -5.40 8.88 -37.06
N GLU A 109 -5.07 8.41 -38.27
CA GLU A 109 -6.08 8.12 -39.30
C GLU A 109 -7.07 7.05 -38.83
N LYS A 110 -6.58 5.96 -38.19
CA LYS A 110 -7.46 4.92 -37.67
C LYS A 110 -8.44 5.46 -36.64
N ILE A 111 -7.99 6.37 -35.75
CA ILE A 111 -8.85 6.97 -34.72
C ILE A 111 -9.91 7.88 -35.36
N ILE A 112 -9.55 8.66 -36.37
CA ILE A 112 -10.45 9.57 -37.07
C ILE A 112 -11.63 8.82 -37.71
N TYR A 113 -11.38 7.60 -38.20
CA TYR A 113 -12.39 6.76 -38.87
C TYR A 113 -13.14 5.81 -37.92
N LEU A 114 -12.91 5.86 -36.62
CA LEU A 114 -13.72 5.10 -35.67
C LEU A 114 -15.16 5.61 -35.67
N GLU A 115 -16.10 4.75 -36.14
CA GLU A 115 -17.54 5.11 -36.23
C GLU A 115 -18.20 5.25 -34.86
N ASN A 116 -17.70 4.52 -33.87
CA ASN A 116 -18.19 4.54 -32.50
C ASN A 116 -17.08 4.98 -31.54
N TRP A 117 -17.48 5.50 -30.36
CA TRP A 117 -16.65 5.76 -29.20
C TRP A 117 -16.05 4.46 -28.61
N THR A 118 -15.55 3.58 -29.44
CA THR A 118 -14.73 2.47 -28.96
C THR A 118 -13.41 3.05 -28.52
N LYS A 119 -13.27 3.16 -27.21
CA LYS A 119 -12.06 3.64 -26.57
C LYS A 119 -10.86 2.88 -27.09
N THR A 120 -10.00 3.55 -27.81
CA THR A 120 -8.63 3.07 -27.93
C THR A 120 -7.94 3.52 -26.64
N GLU A 121 -7.64 2.56 -25.78
CA GLU A 121 -6.98 2.76 -24.50
C GLU A 121 -5.55 2.22 -24.61
N GLU A 122 -4.59 3.05 -24.28
CA GLU A 122 -3.17 2.65 -24.26
C GLU A 122 -2.53 3.08 -22.97
N ARG A 123 -1.72 2.17 -22.41
CA ARG A 123 -0.97 2.41 -21.18
C ARG A 123 0.51 2.47 -21.50
N PHE A 124 1.15 3.50 -21.01
CA PHE A 124 2.59 3.68 -21.21
C PHE A 124 3.22 4.34 -19.99
N GLN A 125 4.54 4.28 -19.94
CA GLN A 125 5.33 4.90 -18.91
C GLN A 125 6.12 6.06 -19.49
N ILE A 126 6.09 7.20 -18.81
CA ILE A 126 6.93 8.36 -19.08
C ILE A 126 7.70 8.67 -17.82
N GLU A 127 9.03 8.54 -17.86
CA GLU A 127 9.86 8.68 -16.66
C GLU A 127 9.35 7.82 -15.51
N ASP A 128 8.96 8.45 -14.40
CA ASP A 128 8.44 7.76 -13.20
C ASP A 128 6.91 7.62 -13.18
N LYS A 129 6.21 8.06 -14.23
CA LYS A 129 4.75 8.09 -14.28
C LYS A 129 4.19 7.02 -15.20
N PHE A 130 3.15 6.34 -14.73
CA PHE A 130 2.29 5.49 -15.56
C PHE A 130 1.09 6.30 -16.00
N VAL A 131 0.91 6.41 -17.32
CA VAL A 131 -0.17 7.19 -17.92
C VAL A 131 -1.10 6.25 -18.69
N ASN A 132 -2.39 6.42 -18.48
CA ASN A 132 -3.42 5.78 -19.28
C ASN A 132 -4.00 6.83 -20.23
N ALA A 133 -3.88 6.60 -21.55
CA ALA A 133 -4.36 7.50 -22.59
C ALA A 133 -5.61 6.94 -23.27
N TYR A 134 -6.63 7.75 -23.34
CA TYR A 134 -7.87 7.45 -24.05
C TYR A 134 -7.97 8.33 -25.29
N PHE A 135 -8.11 7.69 -26.44
CA PHE A 135 -8.18 8.37 -27.74
C PHE A 135 -9.60 8.32 -28.28
N ALA A 136 -10.15 9.45 -28.66
CA ALA A 136 -11.50 9.52 -29.23
C ALA A 136 -11.58 10.58 -30.33
N PRO A 137 -12.29 10.27 -31.44
CA PRO A 137 -12.58 11.29 -32.46
C PRO A 137 -13.56 12.33 -31.90
N PHE A 138 -13.37 13.60 -32.19
CA PHE A 138 -14.38 14.60 -31.90
C PHE A 138 -15.02 15.14 -33.19
N LYS A 139 -16.35 15.37 -33.14
CA LYS A 139 -17.16 15.70 -34.29
C LYS A 139 -17.83 17.07 -34.09
N LYS A 140 -18.08 17.78 -35.19
CA LYS A 140 -18.93 18.96 -35.22
C LYS A 140 -20.43 18.57 -35.29
N GLU A 141 -21.31 19.56 -35.12
CA GLU A 141 -22.78 19.39 -35.15
C GLU A 141 -23.31 18.68 -36.38
N ASN A 142 -22.59 18.70 -37.51
CA ASN A 142 -22.93 17.99 -38.75
C ASN A 142 -22.28 16.61 -38.86
N ASP A 143 -21.93 15.97 -37.76
CA ASP A 143 -21.35 14.62 -37.63
C ASP A 143 -20.00 14.41 -38.35
N ARG A 144 -19.37 15.49 -38.82
CA ARG A 144 -18.05 15.43 -39.44
C ARG A 144 -16.95 15.40 -38.38
N THR A 145 -16.12 14.39 -38.37
CA THR A 145 -14.94 14.31 -37.51
C THR A 145 -14.00 15.47 -37.81
N VAL A 146 -13.59 16.19 -36.77
CA VAL A 146 -12.73 17.38 -36.85
C VAL A 146 -11.31 17.10 -36.41
N GLY A 147 -11.14 16.06 -35.59
CA GLY A 147 -9.86 15.70 -35.04
C GLY A 147 -9.97 14.61 -33.97
N VAL A 148 -8.96 14.51 -33.12
CA VAL A 148 -8.84 13.53 -32.03
C VAL A 148 -8.66 14.25 -30.71
N ILE A 149 -9.39 13.83 -29.69
CA ILE A 149 -9.15 14.19 -28.29
C ILE A 149 -8.41 13.02 -27.61
N VAL A 150 -7.38 13.35 -26.89
CA VAL A 150 -6.65 12.44 -26.02
C VAL A 150 -6.85 12.89 -24.57
N VAL A 151 -7.31 11.98 -23.74
CA VAL A 151 -7.40 12.17 -22.28
C VAL A 151 -6.31 11.33 -21.63
N LEU A 152 -5.45 11.96 -20.85
CA LEU A 152 -4.32 11.37 -20.15
C LEU A 152 -4.64 11.30 -18.66
N GLN A 153 -4.59 10.12 -18.10
CA GLN A 153 -4.82 9.89 -16.67
C GLN A 153 -3.54 9.37 -16.03
N ASP A 154 -3.07 10.06 -14.99
CA ASP A 154 -1.97 9.54 -14.17
C ASP A 154 -2.47 8.39 -13.29
N ILE A 155 -2.02 7.18 -13.59
CA ILE A 155 -2.37 5.96 -12.88
C ILE A 155 -1.21 5.43 -12.04
N THR A 156 -0.19 6.25 -11.78
CA THR A 156 1.04 5.84 -11.12
C THR A 156 0.78 5.25 -9.74
N GLU A 157 -0.04 5.92 -8.93
CA GLU A 157 -0.40 5.38 -7.61
C GLU A 157 -1.16 4.07 -7.71
N HIS A 158 -2.10 3.97 -8.65
CA HIS A 158 -2.87 2.75 -8.85
C HIS A 158 -1.99 1.56 -9.25
N VAL A 159 -1.06 1.78 -10.20
CA VAL A 159 -0.09 0.75 -10.64
C VAL A 159 0.85 0.36 -9.49
N LYS A 160 1.33 1.32 -8.71
CA LYS A 160 2.17 1.05 -7.53
C LYS A 160 1.44 0.19 -6.50
N LEU A 161 0.19 0.54 -6.19
CA LEU A 161 -0.65 -0.24 -5.26
C LEU A 161 -0.92 -1.66 -5.77
N ASP A 162 -1.22 -1.81 -7.07
CA ASP A 162 -1.46 -3.12 -7.68
C ASP A 162 -0.19 -3.99 -7.67
N ASN A 163 0.97 -3.39 -7.96
CA ASN A 163 2.26 -4.08 -7.88
C ASN A 163 2.60 -4.50 -6.45
N MET A 164 2.43 -3.61 -5.46
CA MET A 164 2.61 -3.95 -4.05
C MET A 164 1.69 -5.09 -3.61
N ARG A 165 0.45 -5.12 -4.10
CA ARG A 165 -0.50 -6.21 -3.83
C ARG A 165 -0.05 -7.53 -4.44
N LYS A 166 0.44 -7.52 -5.69
CA LYS A 166 0.97 -8.73 -6.35
C LYS A 166 2.21 -9.26 -5.65
N GLU A 167 3.13 -8.38 -5.27
CA GLU A 167 4.34 -8.73 -4.52
C GLU A 167 3.98 -9.34 -3.16
N PHE A 168 3.05 -8.73 -2.43
CA PHE A 168 2.55 -9.27 -1.17
C PHE A 168 1.99 -10.69 -1.32
N ILE A 169 1.17 -10.97 -2.35
CA ILE A 169 0.62 -12.32 -2.59
C ILE A 169 1.75 -13.31 -2.92
N ALA A 170 2.73 -12.91 -3.70
CA ALA A 170 3.89 -13.74 -4.03
C ALA A 170 4.71 -14.07 -2.76
N ASP A 171 4.98 -13.08 -1.91
CA ASP A 171 5.71 -13.25 -0.67
C ASP A 171 4.97 -14.16 0.31
N VAL A 172 3.66 -13.99 0.49
CA VAL A 172 2.82 -14.89 1.30
C VAL A 172 2.93 -16.32 0.80
N SER A 173 2.82 -16.51 -0.52
CA SER A 173 2.91 -17.83 -1.14
C SER A 173 4.27 -18.49 -0.87
N HIS A 174 5.35 -17.74 -0.98
CA HIS A 174 6.71 -18.21 -0.70
C HIS A 174 6.93 -18.55 0.77
N GLU A 175 6.48 -17.67 1.69
CA GLU A 175 6.66 -17.87 3.13
C GLU A 175 5.76 -18.99 3.70
N LEU A 176 4.66 -19.35 3.01
CA LEU A 176 3.85 -20.53 3.33
C LEU A 176 4.42 -21.81 2.72
N LYS A 177 4.93 -21.78 1.48
CA LYS A 177 5.45 -22.98 0.79
C LYS A 177 6.63 -23.61 1.52
N THR A 178 7.56 -22.80 2.01
CA THR A 178 8.78 -23.27 2.68
C THR A 178 8.49 -24.16 3.90
N PRO A 179 7.71 -23.71 4.93
CA PRO A 179 7.41 -24.56 6.08
C PRO A 179 6.58 -25.79 5.71
N ILE A 180 5.65 -25.68 4.74
CA ILE A 180 4.87 -26.83 4.26
C ILE A 180 5.80 -27.90 3.68
N THR A 181 6.73 -27.51 2.81
CA THR A 181 7.70 -28.47 2.22
C THR A 181 8.58 -29.11 3.30
N SER A 182 8.99 -28.35 4.32
CA SER A 182 9.78 -28.89 5.44
C SER A 182 8.96 -29.89 6.27
N ILE A 183 7.72 -29.55 6.62
CA ILE A 183 6.81 -30.44 7.37
C ILE A 183 6.60 -31.76 6.58
N MET A 184 6.26 -31.64 5.29
CA MET A 184 6.05 -32.82 4.44
C MET A 184 7.32 -33.71 4.38
N GLY A 185 8.49 -33.11 4.10
CA GLY A 185 9.71 -33.85 3.98
C GLY A 185 10.08 -34.62 5.27
N TYR A 186 9.98 -33.98 6.44
CA TYR A 186 10.25 -34.68 7.71
C TYR A 186 9.17 -35.71 8.05
N ALA A 187 7.91 -35.48 7.68
CA ALA A 187 6.84 -36.46 7.87
C ALA A 187 7.01 -37.68 6.96
N ASP A 188 7.33 -37.48 5.68
CA ASP A 188 7.60 -38.55 4.72
C ASP A 188 8.81 -39.40 5.19
N THR A 189 9.90 -38.73 5.61
CA THR A 189 11.08 -39.40 6.17
C THR A 189 10.72 -40.26 7.36
N LEU A 190 9.85 -39.80 8.28
CA LEU A 190 9.39 -40.58 9.43
C LEU A 190 8.49 -41.78 9.06
N LEU A 191 7.84 -41.72 7.90
CA LEU A 191 6.96 -42.78 7.39
C LEU A 191 7.72 -43.86 6.60
N GLU A 192 8.83 -43.47 5.96
CA GLU A 192 9.60 -44.38 5.08
C GLU A 192 10.58 -45.24 5.84
N GLU A 193 11.13 -44.80 6.98
CA GLU A 193 12.16 -45.51 7.73
C GLU A 193 11.91 -45.48 9.26
N GLU A 194 12.34 -46.50 9.95
CA GLU A 194 12.37 -46.53 11.41
C GLU A 194 13.64 -45.84 11.94
N TYR A 195 13.44 -44.85 12.79
CA TYR A 195 14.50 -44.10 13.45
C TYR A 195 14.54 -44.36 14.95
N ASP A 196 15.69 -44.13 15.57
CA ASP A 196 15.80 -44.12 17.03
C ASP A 196 14.95 -42.97 17.62
N LYS A 197 14.57 -43.10 18.91
CA LYS A 197 13.69 -42.17 19.61
C LYS A 197 14.24 -40.71 19.61
N GLU A 198 15.57 -40.55 19.61
CA GLU A 198 16.19 -39.22 19.63
C GLU A 198 16.01 -38.52 18.27
N THR A 199 16.25 -39.25 17.18
CA THR A 199 16.08 -38.76 15.80
C THR A 199 14.60 -38.47 15.50
N GLN A 200 13.69 -39.39 15.91
CA GLN A 200 12.25 -39.17 15.78
C GLN A 200 11.82 -37.87 16.53
N SER A 201 12.29 -37.69 17.77
CA SER A 201 11.98 -36.48 18.55
C SER A 201 12.52 -35.22 17.89
N LYS A 202 13.70 -35.25 17.28
CA LYS A 202 14.25 -34.13 16.50
C LYS A 202 13.36 -33.77 15.30
N PHE A 203 12.96 -34.75 14.49
CA PHE A 203 12.08 -34.52 13.33
C PHE A 203 10.71 -33.98 13.74
N LEU A 204 10.08 -34.59 14.74
CA LEU A 204 8.82 -34.12 15.29
C LEU A 204 8.92 -32.68 15.85
N SER A 205 10.06 -32.32 16.47
CA SER A 205 10.28 -30.96 16.97
C SER A 205 10.37 -29.93 15.84
N VAL A 206 10.97 -30.31 14.70
CA VAL A 206 11.00 -29.45 13.51
C VAL A 206 9.60 -29.27 12.93
N ILE A 207 8.84 -30.37 12.76
CA ILE A 207 7.45 -30.31 12.28
C ILE A 207 6.61 -29.37 13.17
N ALA A 208 6.68 -29.56 14.50
CA ALA A 208 5.95 -28.74 15.46
C ALA A 208 6.38 -27.26 15.44
N SER A 209 7.67 -26.98 15.21
CA SER A 209 8.23 -25.63 15.07
C SER A 209 7.69 -24.93 13.82
N GLU A 210 7.71 -25.60 12.67
CA GLU A 210 7.22 -25.05 11.41
C GLU A 210 5.69 -24.86 11.42
N ALA A 211 4.94 -25.77 12.03
CA ALA A 211 3.50 -25.62 12.21
C ALA A 211 3.15 -24.40 13.07
N ARG A 212 3.87 -24.17 14.19
CA ARG A 212 3.70 -22.97 15.02
C ARG A 212 4.06 -21.70 14.25
N ARG A 213 5.11 -21.73 13.43
CA ARG A 213 5.51 -20.62 12.56
C ARG A 213 4.40 -20.27 11.56
N MET A 214 3.80 -21.27 10.92
CA MET A 214 2.68 -21.08 10.00
C MET A 214 1.46 -20.46 10.71
N ALA A 215 1.09 -20.98 11.89
CA ALA A 215 -0.02 -20.43 12.67
C ALA A 215 0.21 -18.96 13.01
N LYS A 216 1.44 -18.56 13.39
CA LYS A 216 1.81 -17.18 13.61
C LYS A 216 1.69 -16.34 12.34
N LEU A 217 2.21 -16.84 11.20
CA LEU A 217 2.12 -16.16 9.91
C LEU A 217 0.65 -15.88 9.51
N VAL A 218 -0.22 -16.88 9.63
CA VAL A 218 -1.65 -16.73 9.36
C VAL A 218 -2.29 -15.67 10.27
N THR A 219 -1.96 -15.68 11.57
CA THR A 219 -2.46 -14.68 12.53
C THR A 219 -1.98 -13.28 12.18
N ASP A 220 -0.71 -13.12 11.78
CA ASP A 220 -0.12 -11.86 11.34
C ASP A 220 -0.81 -11.34 10.07
N LEU A 221 -1.07 -12.21 9.08
CA LEU A 221 -1.80 -11.89 7.84
C LEU A 221 -3.24 -11.46 8.11
N LEU A 222 -3.97 -12.17 8.98
CA LEU A 222 -5.33 -11.79 9.36
C LEU A 222 -5.37 -10.42 10.03
N THR A 223 -4.33 -10.05 10.77
CA THR A 223 -4.23 -8.73 11.41
C THR A 223 -4.04 -7.63 10.36
N LEU A 224 -3.12 -7.82 9.40
CA LEU A 224 -2.92 -6.90 8.28
C LEU A 224 -4.21 -6.72 7.47
N SER A 225 -4.88 -7.83 7.13
CA SER A 225 -6.16 -7.78 6.41
C SER A 225 -7.27 -7.03 7.16
N ARG A 226 -7.33 -7.16 8.50
CA ARG A 226 -8.29 -6.41 9.32
C ARG A 226 -7.94 -4.93 9.42
N ASN A 227 -6.66 -4.59 9.37
CA ASN A 227 -6.21 -3.20 9.41
C ASN A 227 -6.46 -2.48 8.09
N ASP A 228 -6.30 -3.16 6.94
CA ASP A 228 -6.59 -2.63 5.60
C ASP A 228 -8.10 -2.37 5.37
N SER A 229 -8.98 -3.10 6.06
CA SER A 229 -10.42 -2.87 5.99
C SER A 229 -10.83 -1.78 6.99
N ASN A 230 -11.18 -0.59 6.50
CA ASN A 230 -11.70 0.56 7.27
C ASN A 230 -12.97 0.27 8.11
N SER A 231 -13.40 -1.00 8.21
CA SER A 231 -14.68 -1.42 8.79
C SER A 231 -14.65 -1.79 10.28
N ASN A 232 -13.47 -1.84 10.89
CA ASN A 232 -13.41 -2.16 12.33
C ASN A 232 -13.43 -0.89 13.17
N THR A 233 -14.52 -0.70 13.91
CA THR A 233 -14.58 0.23 15.04
C THR A 233 -13.47 -0.14 16.02
N VAL A 234 -12.41 0.68 16.04
CA VAL A 234 -11.31 0.58 17.02
C VAL A 234 -11.94 0.70 18.41
N LYS A 235 -11.79 -0.31 19.24
CA LYS A 235 -12.22 -0.27 20.64
C LYS A 235 -11.21 0.53 21.47
N LYS A 236 -11.25 1.85 21.32
CA LYS A 236 -10.39 2.71 22.13
C LYS A 236 -10.87 2.76 23.57
N GLU A 237 -9.98 2.54 24.50
CA GLU A 237 -10.19 2.66 25.93
C GLU A 237 -9.04 3.40 26.60
N GLN A 238 -9.27 3.92 27.80
CA GLN A 238 -8.20 4.51 28.60
C GLN A 238 -7.50 3.43 29.42
N PHE A 239 -6.16 3.39 29.35
CA PHE A 239 -5.38 2.43 30.12
C PHE A 239 -4.01 2.98 30.49
N ASP A 240 -3.41 2.37 31.52
CA ASP A 240 -2.05 2.65 31.98
C ASP A 240 -1.03 1.93 31.12
N LEU A 241 -0.07 2.71 30.55
CA LEU A 241 0.96 2.19 29.67
C LEU A 241 2.04 1.41 30.42
N GLY A 242 2.33 1.78 31.67
CA GLY A 242 3.27 1.06 32.53
C GLY A 242 2.76 -0.33 32.93
N GLU A 243 1.46 -0.43 33.29
CA GLU A 243 0.82 -1.71 33.57
C GLU A 243 0.81 -2.63 32.33
N LEU A 244 0.52 -2.06 31.15
CA LEU A 244 0.53 -2.81 29.91
C LEU A 244 1.92 -3.36 29.60
N VAL A 245 2.99 -2.55 29.74
CA VAL A 245 4.36 -2.97 29.54
C VAL A 245 4.75 -4.08 30.52
N LYS A 246 4.37 -3.96 31.80
CA LYS A 246 4.61 -4.99 32.82
C LYS A 246 3.93 -6.32 32.44
N LYS A 247 2.66 -6.28 32.01
CA LYS A 247 1.94 -7.45 31.52
C LYS A 247 2.66 -8.11 30.32
N CYS A 248 3.21 -7.32 29.40
CA CYS A 248 4.01 -7.83 28.27
C CYS A 248 5.29 -8.51 28.74
N GLN A 249 5.99 -7.95 29.72
CA GLN A 249 7.19 -8.55 30.31
C GLN A 249 6.87 -9.90 30.99
N ASP A 250 5.79 -9.97 31.75
CA ASP A 250 5.32 -11.19 32.42
C ASP A 250 5.04 -12.29 31.38
N LYS A 251 4.41 -11.97 30.27
CA LYS A 251 4.16 -12.92 29.16
C LYS A 251 5.45 -13.47 28.54
N LEU A 252 6.53 -12.70 28.54
CA LEU A 252 7.82 -13.05 27.93
C LEU A 252 8.85 -13.55 28.96
N ALA A 253 8.46 -13.73 30.22
CA ALA A 253 9.37 -14.09 31.31
C ALA A 253 10.15 -15.40 31.07
N ILE A 254 9.53 -16.38 30.41
CA ILE A 254 10.15 -17.68 30.11
C ILE A 254 11.27 -17.49 29.06
N GLU A 255 10.99 -16.73 27.99
CA GLU A 255 11.93 -16.44 26.92
C GLU A 255 13.13 -15.62 27.43
N ILE A 256 12.86 -14.61 28.28
CA ILE A 256 13.87 -13.78 28.92
C ILE A 256 14.81 -14.67 29.75
N LYS A 257 14.20 -15.54 30.61
CA LYS A 257 14.96 -16.43 31.48
C LYS A 257 15.77 -17.47 30.69
N LYS A 258 15.18 -18.01 29.60
CA LYS A 258 15.86 -19.00 28.74
C LYS A 258 17.13 -18.47 28.09
N LYS A 259 17.19 -17.18 27.80
CA LYS A 259 18.36 -16.48 27.25
C LYS A 259 19.20 -15.74 28.29
N ASN A 260 18.88 -15.89 29.58
CA ASN A 260 19.57 -15.20 30.68
C ASN A 260 19.66 -13.68 30.49
N HIS A 261 18.64 -13.06 29.85
CA HIS A 261 18.64 -11.62 29.62
C HIS A 261 18.39 -10.85 30.90
N GLU A 262 19.11 -9.75 31.09
CA GLU A 262 18.80 -8.75 32.09
C GLU A 262 17.79 -7.75 31.52
N MET A 263 16.51 -7.85 31.94
CA MET A 263 15.47 -6.94 31.50
C MET A 263 15.05 -6.02 32.64
N LYS A 264 15.19 -4.70 32.44
CA LYS A 264 14.82 -3.66 33.42
C LYS A 264 13.78 -2.73 32.84
N SER A 265 12.77 -2.37 33.61
CA SER A 265 11.78 -1.36 33.26
C SER A 265 11.80 -0.19 34.23
N PHE A 266 11.69 1.00 33.69
CA PHE A 266 11.66 2.26 34.41
C PHE A 266 10.41 3.03 33.95
N VAL A 267 9.47 3.21 34.88
CA VAL A 267 8.24 3.97 34.64
C VAL A 267 8.36 5.29 35.40
N THR A 268 8.24 6.40 34.69
CA THR A 268 8.18 7.72 35.33
C THR A 268 6.89 7.88 36.14
N ALA A 269 6.95 8.63 37.23
CA ALA A 269 5.72 8.97 37.96
C ALA A 269 4.77 9.77 37.07
N ASP A 270 3.47 9.59 37.30
CA ASP A 270 2.39 10.37 36.70
C ASP A 270 2.28 10.31 35.15
N VAL A 271 2.58 9.13 34.55
CA VAL A 271 2.31 8.95 33.12
C VAL A 271 0.80 9.00 32.89
N PRO A 272 0.28 9.91 32.05
CA PRO A 272 -1.15 9.98 31.78
C PRO A 272 -1.68 8.70 31.11
N LEU A 273 -2.96 8.38 31.36
CA LEU A 273 -3.63 7.31 30.64
C LEU A 273 -3.65 7.61 29.14
N VAL A 274 -3.39 6.60 28.32
CA VAL A 274 -3.48 6.71 26.85
C VAL A 274 -4.88 6.26 26.40
N TYR A 275 -5.35 6.87 25.29
CA TYR A 275 -6.63 6.53 24.67
C TYR A 275 -6.41 5.86 23.34
N ALA A 276 -6.35 4.52 23.33
CA ALA A 276 -6.07 3.70 22.17
C ALA A 276 -6.74 2.32 22.30
N ASP A 277 -6.60 1.49 21.27
CA ASP A 277 -6.96 0.07 21.37
C ASP A 277 -5.87 -0.66 22.16
N LYS A 278 -6.21 -1.10 23.36
CA LYS A 278 -5.28 -1.72 24.30
C LYS A 278 -4.65 -3.01 23.77
N ASP A 279 -5.43 -3.84 23.08
CA ASP A 279 -4.95 -5.11 22.51
C ASP A 279 -4.00 -4.86 21.35
N ASP A 280 -4.28 -3.85 20.53
CA ASP A 280 -3.42 -3.40 19.44
C ASP A 280 -2.08 -2.87 19.98
N ILE A 281 -2.11 -2.01 21.02
CA ILE A 281 -0.87 -1.49 21.62
C ILE A 281 -0.09 -2.61 22.35
N GLU A 282 -0.76 -3.53 23.05
CA GLU A 282 -0.12 -4.71 23.62
C GLU A 282 0.64 -5.51 22.54
N ARG A 283 0.03 -5.68 21.38
CA ARG A 283 0.65 -6.38 20.23
C ARG A 283 1.88 -5.66 19.71
N VAL A 284 1.84 -4.32 19.61
CA VAL A 284 3.01 -3.52 19.23
C VAL A 284 4.15 -3.77 20.21
N VAL A 285 3.90 -3.64 21.51
CA VAL A 285 4.91 -3.83 22.56
C VAL A 285 5.50 -5.26 22.51
N LEU A 286 4.66 -6.28 22.37
CA LEU A 286 5.09 -7.67 22.26
C LEU A 286 5.95 -7.90 21.02
N ASN A 287 5.61 -7.31 19.87
CA ASN A 287 6.42 -7.42 18.65
C ASN A 287 7.81 -6.83 18.84
N ILE A 288 7.93 -5.65 19.46
CA ILE A 288 9.21 -5.00 19.68
C ILE A 288 10.04 -5.78 20.72
N LEU A 289 9.44 -6.13 21.87
CA LEU A 289 10.13 -6.90 22.92
C LEU A 289 10.60 -8.27 22.44
N THR A 290 9.77 -8.98 21.66
CA THR A 290 10.15 -10.25 21.05
C THR A 290 11.33 -10.09 20.10
N ASN A 291 11.38 -9.00 19.33
CA ASN A 291 12.53 -8.68 18.48
C ASN A 291 13.78 -8.40 19.32
N SER A 292 13.69 -7.57 20.36
CA SER A 292 14.82 -7.29 21.26
C SER A 292 15.35 -8.57 21.91
N ILE A 293 14.48 -9.44 22.45
CA ILE A 293 14.87 -10.74 23.02
C ILE A 293 15.54 -11.61 21.95
N LYS A 294 15.00 -11.62 20.75
CA LYS A 294 15.47 -12.48 19.65
C LYS A 294 16.86 -12.09 19.17
N TYR A 295 17.10 -10.79 18.98
CA TYR A 295 18.33 -10.28 18.37
C TYR A 295 19.41 -9.88 19.39
N THR A 296 19.11 -9.94 20.67
CA THR A 296 20.08 -9.79 21.76
C THR A 296 20.74 -11.16 22.03
N LYS A 297 22.06 -11.14 22.24
CA LYS A 297 22.83 -12.34 22.59
C LYS A 297 22.46 -12.79 23.99
N GLU A 298 22.70 -14.07 24.30
CA GLU A 298 22.52 -14.62 25.64
C GLU A 298 23.28 -13.78 26.69
N GLY A 299 22.65 -13.51 27.83
CA GLY A 299 23.19 -12.66 28.88
C GLY A 299 23.15 -11.13 28.56
N GLY A 300 22.53 -10.74 27.44
CA GLY A 300 22.44 -9.34 27.07
C GLY A 300 21.41 -8.54 27.89
N GLU A 301 21.44 -7.22 27.71
CA GLU A 301 20.62 -6.26 28.48
C GLU A 301 19.53 -5.65 27.61
N ILE A 302 18.29 -5.58 28.17
CA ILE A 302 17.14 -4.91 27.57
C ILE A 302 16.58 -3.92 28.58
N LYS A 303 16.49 -2.64 28.20
CA LYS A 303 15.94 -1.57 29.05
C LYS A 303 14.67 -1.02 28.44
N ILE A 304 13.66 -0.83 29.27
CA ILE A 304 12.37 -0.27 28.87
C ILE A 304 12.13 0.99 29.71
N TYR A 305 11.83 2.09 29.05
CA TYR A 305 11.46 3.34 29.70
C TYR A 305 10.03 3.69 29.27
N VAL A 306 9.17 3.96 30.23
CA VAL A 306 7.82 4.47 30.02
C VAL A 306 7.73 5.85 30.62
N GLY A 307 7.27 6.82 29.85
CA GLY A 307 7.16 8.19 30.28
C GLY A 307 6.22 8.99 29.38
N PHE A 308 6.22 10.31 29.55
CA PHE A 308 5.44 11.20 28.70
C PHE A 308 6.24 12.47 28.37
N VAL A 309 5.95 13.06 27.22
CA VAL A 309 6.51 14.33 26.78
C VAL A 309 5.40 15.11 26.07
N TYR A 310 5.08 16.30 26.63
CA TYR A 310 3.96 17.13 26.17
C TYR A 310 2.61 16.39 26.23
N ASN A 311 2.08 16.00 25.07
CA ASN A 311 0.78 15.32 24.95
C ASN A 311 0.90 13.84 24.56
N ASP A 312 2.11 13.30 24.51
CA ASP A 312 2.36 11.92 24.08
C ASP A 312 2.99 11.12 25.22
N ALA A 313 2.40 9.98 25.53
CA ALA A 313 3.06 8.95 26.30
C ALA A 313 3.99 8.15 25.37
N TYR A 314 5.13 7.72 25.90
CA TYR A 314 6.10 6.97 25.12
C TYR A 314 6.56 5.69 25.82
N ILE A 315 6.88 4.70 24.99
CA ILE A 315 7.66 3.52 25.40
C ILE A 315 8.95 3.55 24.60
N LYS A 316 10.08 3.58 25.31
CA LYS A 316 11.41 3.45 24.71
C LYS A 316 11.99 2.09 25.11
N ILE A 317 12.36 1.29 24.14
CA ILE A 317 12.97 -0.02 24.33
C ILE A 317 14.38 0.03 23.76
N PHE A 318 15.37 -0.26 24.58
CA PHE A 318 16.77 -0.34 24.19
C PHE A 318 17.28 -1.76 24.41
N ASP A 319 17.99 -2.29 23.44
CA ASP A 319 18.71 -3.56 23.54
C ASP A 319 20.18 -3.38 23.10
N ASN A 320 21.10 -4.15 23.70
CA ASN A 320 22.50 -4.23 23.31
C ASN A 320 22.76 -5.39 22.34
N GLY A 321 21.81 -5.65 21.44
CA GLY A 321 21.85 -6.74 20.47
C GLY A 321 22.79 -6.47 19.29
N ILE A 322 22.58 -7.21 18.22
CA ILE A 322 23.41 -7.15 17.01
C ILE A 322 23.28 -5.84 16.23
N GLY A 323 22.23 -5.05 16.52
CA GLY A 323 21.91 -3.82 15.80
C GLY A 323 21.52 -4.05 14.32
N ILE A 324 21.16 -2.95 13.67
CA ILE A 324 20.69 -2.89 12.27
C ILE A 324 21.64 -1.96 11.51
N PRO A 325 22.16 -2.36 10.32
CA PRO A 325 22.92 -1.45 9.47
C PRO A 325 22.09 -0.23 9.05
N GLU A 326 22.70 0.94 8.96
CA GLU A 326 22.02 2.19 8.59
C GLU A 326 21.32 2.10 7.21
N SER A 327 21.95 1.42 6.24
CA SER A 327 21.39 1.19 4.90
C SER A 327 20.05 0.43 4.91
N GLU A 328 19.78 -0.32 5.98
CA GLU A 328 18.60 -1.16 6.10
C GLU A 328 17.43 -0.49 6.85
N LEU A 329 17.73 0.58 7.63
CA LEU A 329 16.74 1.23 8.51
C LEU A 329 15.52 1.77 7.77
N SER A 330 15.67 2.22 6.53
CA SER A 330 14.56 2.71 5.71
C SER A 330 13.58 1.61 5.30
N ARG A 331 14.04 0.34 5.27
CA ARG A 331 13.31 -0.81 4.74
C ARG A 331 12.72 -1.73 5.80
N ILE A 332 13.13 -1.62 7.07
CA ILE A 332 12.70 -2.55 8.13
C ILE A 332 11.20 -2.57 8.39
N PHE A 333 10.46 -1.56 7.93
CA PHE A 333 9.00 -1.49 8.00
C PHE A 333 8.28 -2.06 6.77
N GLU A 334 9.04 -2.44 5.71
CA GLU A 334 8.46 -3.14 4.56
C GLU A 334 7.94 -4.51 5.00
N ARG A 335 6.82 -4.95 4.43
CA ARG A 335 6.24 -6.27 4.71
C ARG A 335 7.21 -7.37 4.23
N PHE A 336 7.40 -8.44 5.02
CA PHE A 336 8.32 -9.56 4.77
C PHE A 336 9.81 -9.21 4.71
N TYR A 337 10.17 -7.95 4.94
CA TYR A 337 11.56 -7.54 4.90
C TYR A 337 12.39 -8.12 6.06
N ARG A 338 13.62 -8.49 5.77
CA ARG A 338 14.58 -9.04 6.72
C ARG A 338 15.99 -8.69 6.30
N VAL A 339 16.78 -8.15 7.21
CA VAL A 339 18.19 -7.79 7.00
C VAL A 339 19.05 -9.01 6.62
N ASP A 340 18.78 -10.18 7.22
CA ASP A 340 19.45 -11.45 6.93
C ASP A 340 18.41 -12.57 6.83
N LYS A 341 18.08 -12.95 5.59
CA LYS A 341 17.05 -13.95 5.30
C LYS A 341 17.39 -15.35 5.87
N ALA A 342 18.67 -15.75 5.82
CA ALA A 342 19.08 -17.10 6.24
C ALA A 342 19.06 -17.25 7.76
N ARG A 343 19.68 -16.32 8.48
CA ARG A 343 19.75 -16.32 9.95
C ARG A 343 18.39 -16.14 10.61
N THR A 344 17.56 -15.28 10.01
CA THR A 344 16.23 -14.97 10.55
C THR A 344 15.23 -16.12 10.36
N ARG A 345 15.41 -16.97 9.32
CA ARG A 345 14.60 -18.20 9.14
C ARG A 345 14.81 -19.17 10.29
N GLN A 346 16.04 -19.43 10.67
CA GLN A 346 16.37 -20.32 11.81
C GLN A 346 15.78 -19.80 13.13
N MET A 347 15.61 -18.50 13.27
CA MET A 347 15.05 -17.86 14.46
C MET A 347 13.52 -17.61 14.39
N GLY A 348 12.81 -18.15 13.38
CA GLY A 348 11.33 -18.18 13.32
C GLY A 348 10.64 -16.82 13.08
N GLY A 349 11.29 -15.84 12.44
CA GLY A 349 10.66 -14.54 12.13
C GLY A 349 9.81 -14.58 10.87
N THR A 350 8.66 -13.88 10.86
CA THR A 350 7.78 -13.74 9.69
C THR A 350 8.14 -12.53 8.80
N GLY A 351 8.88 -11.55 9.33
CA GLY A 351 9.13 -10.28 8.64
C GLY A 351 7.93 -9.33 8.64
N LEU A 352 6.86 -9.67 9.35
CA LEU A 352 5.64 -8.86 9.43
C LEU A 352 5.51 -8.05 10.74
N GLY A 353 6.29 -8.36 11.76
CA GLY A 353 6.11 -7.76 13.09
C GLY A 353 6.27 -6.25 13.13
N LEU A 354 7.28 -5.67 12.46
CA LEU A 354 7.51 -4.23 12.43
C LEU A 354 6.50 -3.49 11.54
N SER A 355 6.13 -4.07 10.39
CA SER A 355 5.08 -3.49 9.53
C SER A 355 3.73 -3.47 10.24
N ILE A 356 3.35 -4.55 10.95
CA ILE A 356 2.15 -4.61 11.78
C ILE A 356 2.21 -3.55 12.90
N ALA A 357 3.36 -3.42 13.59
CA ALA A 357 3.51 -2.43 14.64
C ALA A 357 3.31 -1.01 14.12
N LYS A 358 3.86 -0.67 12.96
CA LYS A 358 3.70 0.63 12.32
C LYS A 358 2.24 0.88 11.93
N GLU A 359 1.57 -0.06 11.24
CA GLU A 359 0.17 0.08 10.83
C GLU A 359 -0.78 0.25 12.04
N ILE A 360 -0.56 -0.51 13.12
CA ILE A 360 -1.32 -0.36 14.35
C ILE A 360 -1.15 1.04 14.95
N LEU A 361 0.09 1.53 15.00
CA LEU A 361 0.37 2.85 15.55
C LEU A 361 -0.23 3.96 14.68
N ASP A 362 -0.09 3.89 13.36
CA ASP A 362 -0.68 4.84 12.42
C ASP A 362 -2.21 4.93 12.62
N LYS A 363 -2.89 3.79 12.80
CA LYS A 363 -4.33 3.71 13.09
C LYS A 363 -4.71 4.33 14.44
N ASN A 364 -3.81 4.28 15.42
CA ASN A 364 -4.00 4.87 16.75
C ASN A 364 -3.42 6.29 16.86
N ASN A 365 -3.04 6.94 15.77
CA ASN A 365 -2.37 8.24 15.71
C ASN A 365 -1.03 8.27 16.48
N GLY A 366 -0.41 7.11 16.66
CA GLY A 366 0.90 6.97 17.28
C GLY A 366 2.03 6.98 16.26
N THR A 367 3.27 6.98 16.76
CA THR A 367 4.47 6.90 15.91
C THR A 367 5.46 5.87 16.43
N ILE A 368 6.31 5.36 15.55
CA ILE A 368 7.44 4.49 15.88
C ILE A 368 8.70 5.01 15.21
N ASP A 369 9.75 5.21 16.00
CA ASP A 369 11.07 5.60 15.55
C ASP A 369 12.09 4.54 15.97
N ILE A 370 13.04 4.22 15.08
CA ILE A 370 14.09 3.24 15.35
C ILE A 370 15.45 3.87 15.07
N LYS A 371 16.34 3.79 16.07
CA LYS A 371 17.75 4.13 15.95
C LYS A 371 18.58 2.89 16.24
N SER A 372 19.49 2.56 15.36
CA SER A 372 20.32 1.37 15.53
C SER A 372 21.66 1.53 14.87
N GLU A 373 22.67 0.90 15.44
CA GLU A 373 24.01 0.79 14.87
C GLU A 373 24.47 -0.66 14.97
N LYS A 374 24.96 -1.19 13.85
CA LYS A 374 25.43 -2.57 13.78
C LYS A 374 26.49 -2.84 14.85
N GLY A 375 26.24 -3.83 15.70
CA GLY A 375 27.13 -4.25 16.80
C GLY A 375 26.92 -3.48 18.12
N LYS A 376 26.12 -2.41 18.16
CA LYS A 376 25.88 -1.62 19.39
C LYS A 376 24.47 -1.82 19.98
N GLY A 377 23.52 -2.29 19.16
CA GLY A 377 22.15 -2.54 19.60
C GLY A 377 21.13 -1.65 18.92
N THR A 378 19.91 -1.67 19.44
CA THR A 378 18.76 -0.97 18.85
C THR A 378 17.98 -0.20 19.92
N GLU A 379 17.59 1.01 19.60
CA GLU A 379 16.65 1.84 20.35
C GLU A 379 15.35 1.99 19.53
N VAL A 380 14.22 1.58 20.09
CA VAL A 380 12.90 1.76 19.52
C VAL A 380 12.11 2.70 20.41
N VAL A 381 11.52 3.74 19.84
CA VAL A 381 10.65 4.70 20.53
C VAL A 381 9.26 4.65 19.93
N ILE A 382 8.28 4.27 20.73
CA ILE A 382 6.86 4.27 20.40
C ILE A 382 6.25 5.49 21.10
N ARG A 383 5.46 6.30 20.39
CA ARG A 383 4.69 7.41 20.97
C ARG A 383 3.20 7.20 20.70
N ILE A 384 2.39 7.46 21.72
CA ILE A 384 0.93 7.30 21.67
C ILE A 384 0.33 8.58 22.26
N PRO A 385 -0.59 9.26 21.54
CA PRO A 385 -1.28 10.42 22.07
C PRO A 385 -2.07 10.09 23.32
N THR A 386 -2.06 11.01 24.31
CA THR A 386 -2.84 10.86 25.56
C THR A 386 -4.26 11.42 25.46
N LYS A 387 -4.61 12.06 24.31
CA LYS A 387 -5.94 12.66 24.04
C LYS A 387 -6.44 12.24 22.66
#